data_1b3853c3066f7074f16dfe2eb328a5c1
#
_entry.id   1b3853c3066f7074f16dfe2eb328a5c1
#
_cell.length_a   1.000
_cell.length_b   1.000
_cell.length_c   1.000
_cell.angle_alpha   90.00
_cell.angle_beta   90.00
_cell.angle_gamma   90.00
#
_symmetry.space_group_name_H-M   'P 1'
#
loop_
_entity.id
_entity.type
_entity.pdbx_description
1 polymer ?
#
loop_
_entity_poly.entity_id
_entity_poly.type
_entity_poly.pdbx_seq_one_letter_code
_entity_poly.pdbx_strand_id
1 'polypeptide(L)'
;IFGDFFGGGSRSSRSANAARRGENIVAQVSITFEEAAFGTKKEINVSRVETCDKCGGSGAAAGTEPEICSNCHGTGTVRTTQNFMGMTMQSQAPCPRCKGKGKIIAKPCDRCKGKGKIRRSHKILVDIPAGIDDGQSVRVREQGNAGVNGGPNGDVLVAVRITPHPLFERDGANVLCQMPISFAQAACGAEIEVPTLDGKVRYNIPEGTQTGTTFRLRGKGIPYVGYKNRGDQYVTVVVETPTHLTKEQKDQLRQFEAGASEAVHPKRKSFFDKLKKSFEG
;
A
#
# COMPACT_ATOMS: atom_id res chain seq x y z
N ILE A 1 -4.42 -9.06 -37.38
CA ILE A 1 -5.05 -9.63 -36.16
C ILE A 1 -5.34 -11.11 -36.40
N PHE A 2 -4.35 -11.95 -36.70
CA PHE A 2 -4.49 -13.44 -36.78
C PHE A 2 -3.14 -14.15 -36.71
N GLY A 3 -2.17 -13.62 -35.92
CA GLY A 3 -0.79 -14.13 -35.85
C GLY A 3 -0.42 -15.00 -34.67
N ASP A 4 -1.20 -15.02 -33.61
CA ASP A 4 -0.76 -15.61 -32.32
C ASP A 4 -1.40 -16.96 -31.91
N PHE A 5 -2.16 -17.58 -32.79
CA PHE A 5 -2.87 -18.83 -32.42
C PHE A 5 -2.12 -20.13 -32.77
N PHE A 6 -1.00 -20.09 -33.48
CA PHE A 6 -0.21 -21.28 -33.86
C PHE A 6 1.25 -21.27 -33.39
N GLY A 7 1.56 -20.49 -32.37
CA GLY A 7 2.84 -20.59 -31.67
C GLY A 7 2.83 -21.70 -30.65
N GLY A 8 3.01 -22.95 -31.08
CA GLY A 8 3.23 -24.12 -30.23
C GLY A 8 4.51 -23.96 -29.41
N GLY A 9 4.46 -23.17 -28.33
CA GLY A 9 5.50 -23.09 -27.33
C GLY A 9 5.70 -24.46 -26.72
N SER A 10 6.74 -25.17 -27.11
CA SER A 10 7.27 -26.35 -26.47
C SER A 10 7.37 -26.10 -24.97
N ARG A 11 6.35 -26.53 -24.20
CA ARG A 11 6.46 -26.65 -22.74
C ARG A 11 7.52 -27.69 -22.49
N SER A 12 8.78 -27.27 -22.41
CA SER A 12 9.84 -28.13 -21.93
C SER A 12 9.34 -28.75 -20.62
N SER A 13 9.21 -30.05 -20.58
CA SER A 13 8.85 -30.82 -19.38
C SER A 13 9.93 -30.56 -18.34
N ARG A 14 9.76 -29.50 -17.55
CA ARG A 14 10.67 -29.18 -16.43
C ARG A 14 10.67 -30.39 -15.53
N SER A 15 11.81 -31.04 -15.36
CA SER A 15 11.99 -32.17 -14.48
C SER A 15 11.31 -31.89 -13.13
N ALA A 16 10.53 -32.87 -12.65
CA ALA A 16 9.87 -32.80 -11.34
C ALA A 16 10.86 -32.51 -10.19
N ASN A 17 12.14 -32.80 -10.40
CA ASN A 17 13.22 -32.65 -9.45
C ASN A 17 14.00 -31.30 -9.64
N ALA A 18 13.61 -30.42 -10.56
CA ALA A 18 14.29 -29.15 -10.73
C ALA A 18 14.10 -28.25 -9.50
N ALA A 19 15.18 -27.52 -9.13
CA ALA A 19 15.13 -26.52 -8.09
C ALA A 19 14.09 -25.45 -8.48
N ARG A 20 13.17 -25.14 -7.58
CA ARG A 20 12.12 -24.13 -7.79
C ARG A 20 12.12 -23.13 -6.68
N ARG A 21 11.98 -21.86 -7.04
CA ARG A 21 11.83 -20.77 -6.07
C ARG A 21 10.57 -20.99 -5.22
N GLY A 22 10.63 -20.61 -3.95
CA GLY A 22 9.50 -20.60 -3.03
C GLY A 22 8.45 -19.56 -3.45
N GLU A 23 7.24 -19.76 -2.96
CA GLU A 23 6.13 -18.83 -3.17
C GLU A 23 6.36 -17.54 -2.40
N ASN A 24 5.93 -16.44 -2.99
CA ASN A 24 5.91 -15.17 -2.29
C ASN A 24 4.78 -15.14 -1.25
N ILE A 25 5.00 -14.35 -0.19
CA ILE A 25 4.00 -14.11 0.85
C ILE A 25 3.56 -12.66 0.73
N VAL A 26 2.25 -12.43 0.79
CA VAL A 26 1.69 -11.08 0.88
C VAL A 26 1.35 -10.81 2.34
N ALA A 27 1.86 -9.68 2.85
CA ALA A 27 1.55 -9.15 4.18
C ALA A 27 1.06 -7.72 4.03
N GLN A 28 0.42 -7.19 5.07
CA GLN A 28 -0.05 -5.81 5.11
C GLN A 28 0.48 -5.13 6.36
N VAL A 29 0.81 -3.84 6.23
CA VAL A 29 1.21 -3.00 7.35
C VAL A 29 0.46 -1.67 7.28
N SER A 30 -0.03 -1.19 8.42
CA SER A 30 -0.62 0.14 8.53
C SER A 30 0.41 1.11 9.14
N ILE A 31 0.52 2.28 8.52
CA ILE A 31 1.42 3.36 8.94
C ILE A 31 0.65 4.66 9.03
N THR A 32 1.18 5.64 9.77
CA THR A 32 0.61 6.98 9.83
C THR A 32 0.97 7.79 8.59
N PHE A 33 0.33 8.93 8.43
CA PHE A 33 0.59 9.86 7.35
C PHE A 33 2.04 10.40 7.40
N GLU A 34 2.53 10.72 8.60
CA GLU A 34 3.89 11.19 8.83
C GLU A 34 4.93 10.09 8.57
N GLU A 35 4.64 8.86 9.00
CA GLU A 35 5.48 7.71 8.72
C GLU A 35 5.60 7.44 7.21
N ALA A 36 4.52 7.66 6.45
CA ALA A 36 4.54 7.57 4.99
C ALA A 36 5.34 8.71 4.36
N ALA A 37 5.25 9.92 4.93
CA ALA A 37 5.98 11.09 4.43
C ALA A 37 7.49 10.98 4.66
N PHE A 38 7.91 10.59 5.88
CA PHE A 38 9.31 10.59 6.26
C PHE A 38 10.00 9.23 6.14
N GLY A 39 9.23 8.17 5.90
CA GLY A 39 9.71 6.81 5.94
C GLY A 39 9.82 6.28 7.37
N THR A 40 9.77 4.97 7.51
CA THR A 40 9.85 4.32 8.82
C THR A 40 10.32 2.87 8.70
N LYS A 41 10.73 2.29 9.81
CA LYS A 41 11.02 0.86 9.91
C LYS A 41 9.97 0.19 10.80
N LYS A 42 9.25 -0.76 10.23
CA LYS A 42 8.20 -1.52 10.97
C LYS A 42 8.56 -2.98 11.07
N GLU A 43 8.35 -3.54 12.25
CA GLU A 43 8.45 -4.98 12.47
C GLU A 43 7.10 -5.64 12.22
N ILE A 44 7.08 -6.62 11.35
CA ILE A 44 5.87 -7.41 11.04
C ILE A 44 6.09 -8.89 11.31
N ASN A 45 5.04 -9.60 11.70
CA ASN A 45 5.06 -11.03 11.88
C ASN A 45 4.59 -11.72 10.61
N VAL A 46 5.45 -12.52 10.01
CA VAL A 46 5.14 -13.27 8.80
C VAL A 46 5.23 -14.77 9.08
N SER A 47 4.16 -15.50 8.77
CA SER A 47 4.14 -16.95 8.87
C SER A 47 4.57 -17.55 7.55
N ARG A 48 5.73 -18.18 7.51
CA ARG A 48 6.31 -18.78 6.31
C ARG A 48 6.56 -20.27 6.46
N VAL A 49 6.58 -20.95 5.33
CA VAL A 49 6.94 -22.36 5.23
C VAL A 49 8.44 -22.47 5.05
N GLU A 50 9.10 -23.19 5.96
CA GLU A 50 10.55 -23.41 5.96
C GLU A 50 10.89 -24.88 5.79
N THR A 51 12.10 -25.17 5.37
CA THR A 51 12.65 -26.53 5.40
C THR A 51 12.71 -27.01 6.85
N CYS A 52 12.24 -28.21 7.10
CA CYS A 52 12.28 -28.79 8.43
C CYS A 52 13.72 -28.97 8.87
N ASP A 53 14.11 -28.30 9.94
CA ASP A 53 15.46 -28.33 10.52
C ASP A 53 15.83 -29.72 11.07
N LYS A 54 14.85 -30.52 11.53
CA LYS A 54 15.11 -31.85 12.10
C LYS A 54 15.49 -32.89 11.06
N CYS A 55 14.89 -32.82 9.84
CA CYS A 55 15.15 -33.78 8.77
C CYS A 55 15.82 -33.15 7.54
N GLY A 56 16.22 -31.89 7.58
CA GLY A 56 16.84 -31.21 6.43
C GLY A 56 16.00 -31.22 5.15
N GLY A 57 14.66 -31.35 5.28
CA GLY A 57 13.73 -31.39 4.13
C GLY A 57 13.45 -32.76 3.58
N SER A 58 14.11 -33.82 4.04
CA SER A 58 13.90 -35.21 3.58
C SER A 58 12.51 -35.78 3.94
N GLY A 59 11.95 -35.32 5.03
CA GLY A 59 10.70 -35.81 5.61
C GLY A 59 10.87 -37.11 6.39
N ALA A 60 12.06 -37.75 6.35
CA ALA A 60 12.36 -39.00 7.05
C ALA A 60 12.83 -38.71 8.50
N ALA A 61 12.62 -39.65 9.38
CA ALA A 61 13.14 -39.59 10.74
C ALA A 61 14.67 -39.60 10.76
N ALA A 62 15.28 -39.08 11.82
CA ALA A 62 16.73 -39.07 11.99
C ALA A 62 17.29 -40.51 11.87
N GLY A 63 18.36 -40.68 11.11
CA GLY A 63 18.99 -41.98 10.87
C GLY A 63 18.28 -42.84 9.81
N THR A 64 17.26 -42.30 9.13
CA THR A 64 16.59 -43.00 8.01
C THR A 64 16.57 -42.10 6.77
N GLU A 65 16.70 -42.70 5.60
CA GLU A 65 16.64 -42.00 4.32
C GLU A 65 15.36 -42.38 3.55
N PRO A 66 14.84 -41.44 2.71
CA PRO A 66 13.74 -41.75 1.82
C PRO A 66 14.18 -42.74 0.75
N GLU A 67 13.48 -43.85 0.61
CA GLU A 67 13.74 -44.88 -0.40
C GLU A 67 13.17 -44.47 -1.77
N ILE A 68 13.86 -44.83 -2.85
CA ILE A 68 13.36 -44.62 -4.21
C ILE A 68 12.13 -45.48 -4.40
N CYS A 69 11.05 -44.91 -4.91
CA CYS A 69 9.82 -45.67 -5.16
C CYS A 69 10.06 -46.72 -6.23
N SER A 70 9.90 -47.99 -5.88
CA SER A 70 10.10 -49.12 -6.79
C SER A 70 9.10 -49.17 -7.96
N ASN A 71 7.93 -48.51 -7.85
CA ASN A 71 6.91 -48.49 -8.90
C ASN A 71 7.17 -47.46 -10.02
N CYS A 72 7.79 -46.32 -9.71
CA CYS A 72 8.08 -45.28 -10.67
C CYS A 72 9.59 -44.97 -10.80
N HIS A 73 10.42 -45.71 -10.11
CA HIS A 73 11.88 -45.59 -10.12
C HIS A 73 12.35 -44.12 -9.93
N GLY A 74 11.68 -43.41 -9.01
CA GLY A 74 12.02 -42.02 -8.67
C GLY A 74 11.34 -40.93 -9.53
N THR A 75 10.69 -41.26 -10.63
CA THR A 75 10.05 -40.28 -11.54
C THR A 75 8.83 -39.58 -10.96
N GLY A 76 8.17 -40.20 -9.99
CA GLY A 76 6.92 -39.72 -9.41
C GLY A 76 5.69 -39.93 -10.28
N THR A 77 5.85 -40.31 -11.55
CA THR A 77 4.75 -40.53 -12.50
C THR A 77 4.83 -41.91 -13.11
N VAL A 78 3.69 -42.42 -13.52
CA VAL A 78 3.58 -43.68 -14.28
C VAL A 78 2.87 -43.38 -15.60
N ARG A 79 3.25 -44.08 -16.65
CA ARG A 79 2.56 -43.98 -17.95
C ARG A 79 1.37 -44.95 -17.90
N THR A 80 0.19 -44.42 -18.17
CA THR A 80 -1.03 -45.22 -18.28
C THR A 80 -1.48 -45.16 -19.73
N THR A 81 -1.60 -46.34 -20.32
CA THR A 81 -2.11 -46.51 -21.69
C THR A 81 -3.61 -46.78 -21.60
N GLN A 82 -4.41 -45.93 -22.20
CA GLN A 82 -5.87 -46.13 -22.32
C GLN A 82 -6.22 -46.31 -23.79
N ASN A 83 -6.93 -47.38 -24.09
CA ASN A 83 -7.48 -47.63 -25.42
C ASN A 83 -8.91 -47.09 -25.46
N PHE A 84 -9.12 -46.04 -26.23
CA PHE A 84 -10.44 -45.47 -26.45
C PHE A 84 -10.74 -45.46 -27.94
N MET A 85 -11.80 -46.12 -28.37
CA MET A 85 -12.26 -46.23 -29.76
C MET A 85 -11.14 -46.64 -30.76
N GLY A 86 -10.30 -47.64 -30.41
CA GLY A 86 -9.22 -48.11 -31.29
C GLY A 86 -7.97 -47.21 -31.34
N MET A 87 -7.97 -46.09 -30.63
CA MET A 87 -6.80 -45.22 -30.48
C MET A 87 -6.15 -45.45 -29.12
N THR A 88 -4.83 -45.66 -29.13
CA THR A 88 -4.02 -45.83 -27.91
C THR A 88 -3.55 -44.44 -27.46
N MET A 89 -4.13 -43.95 -26.37
CA MET A 89 -3.67 -42.71 -25.72
C MET A 89 -2.73 -43.06 -24.57
N GLN A 90 -1.53 -42.50 -24.58
CA GLN A 90 -0.61 -42.53 -23.44
C GLN A 90 -0.78 -41.27 -22.59
N SER A 91 -1.18 -41.43 -21.33
CA SER A 91 -1.24 -40.36 -20.36
C SER A 91 -0.25 -40.58 -19.23
N GLN A 92 0.27 -39.51 -18.65
CA GLN A 92 1.09 -39.59 -17.44
C GLN A 92 0.22 -39.30 -16.23
N ALA A 93 0.19 -40.24 -15.29
CA ALA A 93 -0.53 -40.11 -14.04
C ALA A 93 0.43 -40.12 -12.85
N PRO A 94 0.10 -39.43 -11.72
CA PRO A 94 0.88 -39.54 -10.49
C PRO A 94 0.99 -40.99 -10.05
N CYS A 95 2.19 -41.44 -9.70
CA CYS A 95 2.41 -42.78 -9.22
C CYS A 95 1.55 -43.09 -7.98
N PRO A 96 0.68 -44.13 -7.98
CA PRO A 96 -0.24 -44.42 -6.88
C PRO A 96 0.48 -44.77 -5.57
N ARG A 97 1.68 -45.38 -5.65
CA ARG A 97 2.44 -45.76 -4.48
C ARG A 97 3.09 -44.63 -3.74
N CYS A 98 3.75 -43.70 -4.44
CA CYS A 98 4.43 -42.53 -3.83
C CYS A 98 3.62 -41.23 -3.93
N LYS A 99 2.44 -41.25 -4.56
CA LYS A 99 1.56 -40.10 -4.77
C LYS A 99 2.27 -38.90 -5.40
N GLY A 100 3.09 -39.15 -6.42
CA GLY A 100 3.82 -38.14 -7.15
C GLY A 100 5.18 -37.73 -6.56
N LYS A 101 5.56 -38.21 -5.37
CA LYS A 101 6.81 -37.80 -4.69
C LYS A 101 8.08 -38.47 -5.23
N GLY A 102 7.98 -39.57 -5.96
CA GLY A 102 9.12 -40.36 -6.42
C GLY A 102 9.86 -41.15 -5.33
N LYS A 103 9.61 -40.83 -4.06
CA LYS A 103 10.25 -41.46 -2.88
C LYS A 103 9.22 -41.91 -1.87
N ILE A 104 9.55 -42.95 -1.09
CA ILE A 104 8.74 -43.50 -0.01
C ILE A 104 9.49 -43.26 1.30
N ILE A 105 8.79 -42.77 2.32
CA ILE A 105 9.33 -42.55 3.64
C ILE A 105 8.78 -43.65 4.56
N ALA A 106 9.63 -44.60 4.94
CA ALA A 106 9.26 -45.69 5.83
C ALA A 106 8.98 -45.19 7.26
N LYS A 107 9.82 -44.27 7.77
CA LYS A 107 9.65 -43.65 9.09
C LYS A 107 9.57 -42.15 8.92
N PRO A 108 8.37 -41.55 9.06
CA PRO A 108 8.24 -40.10 8.90
C PRO A 108 8.85 -39.34 10.06
N CYS A 109 9.46 -38.16 9.75
CA CYS A 109 9.96 -37.25 10.76
C CYS A 109 8.80 -36.79 11.66
N ASP A 110 8.97 -36.90 12.95
CA ASP A 110 7.98 -36.52 13.98
C ASP A 110 7.60 -35.05 13.96
N ARG A 111 8.53 -34.15 13.56
CA ARG A 111 8.31 -32.71 13.50
C ARG A 111 7.48 -32.28 12.30
N CYS A 112 7.84 -32.71 11.11
CA CYS A 112 7.14 -32.33 9.88
C CYS A 112 6.14 -33.41 9.37
N LYS A 113 6.04 -34.55 10.05
CA LYS A 113 5.14 -35.66 9.72
C LYS A 113 5.25 -36.10 8.25
N GLY A 114 6.48 -36.24 7.76
CA GLY A 114 6.78 -36.65 6.39
C GLY A 114 6.64 -35.56 5.32
N LYS A 115 6.34 -34.32 5.69
CA LYS A 115 6.20 -33.20 4.73
C LYS A 115 7.53 -32.56 4.31
N GLY A 116 8.59 -32.73 5.11
CA GLY A 116 9.90 -32.08 4.89
C GLY A 116 9.92 -30.59 5.15
N LYS A 117 8.76 -29.98 5.38
CA LYS A 117 8.57 -28.54 5.60
C LYS A 117 7.73 -28.28 6.84
N ILE A 118 7.98 -27.16 7.51
CA ILE A 118 7.25 -26.68 8.69
C ILE A 118 6.84 -25.23 8.49
N ARG A 119 5.77 -24.81 9.15
CA ARG A 119 5.36 -23.41 9.18
C ARG A 119 5.87 -22.77 10.46
N ARG A 120 6.50 -21.59 10.33
CA ARG A 120 7.05 -20.83 11.43
C ARG A 120 6.73 -19.35 11.28
N SER A 121 6.47 -18.67 12.39
CA SER A 121 6.30 -17.22 12.40
C SER A 121 7.65 -16.56 12.67
N HIS A 122 7.98 -15.55 11.88
CA HIS A 122 9.19 -14.74 11.99
C HIS A 122 8.85 -13.28 12.06
N LYS A 123 9.61 -12.56 12.87
CA LYS A 123 9.60 -11.10 12.89
C LYS A 123 10.54 -10.59 11.81
N ILE A 124 10.03 -9.78 10.92
CA ILE A 124 10.77 -9.20 9.79
C ILE A 124 10.73 -7.69 9.92
N LEU A 125 11.89 -7.06 9.85
CA LEU A 125 12.00 -5.61 9.78
C LEU A 125 11.80 -5.18 8.33
N VAL A 126 10.82 -4.31 8.11
CA VAL A 126 10.49 -3.74 6.80
C VAL A 126 10.90 -2.29 6.80
N ASP A 127 11.77 -1.93 5.87
CA ASP A 127 12.19 -0.55 5.64
C ASP A 127 11.24 0.10 4.62
N ILE A 128 10.43 1.05 5.10
CA ILE A 128 9.41 1.74 4.31
C ILE A 128 10.00 3.08 3.87
N PRO A 129 10.21 3.28 2.56
CA PRO A 129 10.83 4.51 2.07
C PRO A 129 9.93 5.73 2.27
N ALA A 130 10.58 6.89 2.46
CA ALA A 130 9.89 8.18 2.50
C ALA A 130 9.14 8.44 1.19
N GLY A 131 7.94 8.99 1.31
CA GLY A 131 7.10 9.34 0.15
C GLY A 131 6.25 8.19 -0.39
N ILE A 132 6.28 7.00 0.22
CA ILE A 132 5.46 5.86 -0.20
C ILE A 132 3.97 6.25 -0.24
N ASP A 133 3.25 5.69 -1.22
CA ASP A 133 1.81 5.95 -1.37
C ASP A 133 0.94 4.80 -0.84
N ASP A 134 -0.35 5.10 -0.56
CA ASP A 134 -1.31 4.08 -0.12
C ASP A 134 -1.46 3.00 -1.19
N GLY A 135 -1.51 1.74 -0.75
CA GLY A 135 -1.60 0.58 -1.64
C GLY A 135 -0.30 0.17 -2.32
N GLN A 136 0.78 0.94 -2.22
CA GLN A 136 2.08 0.50 -2.71
C GLN A 136 2.64 -0.65 -1.89
N SER A 137 3.53 -1.44 -2.50
CA SER A 137 4.12 -2.62 -1.85
C SER A 137 5.64 -2.52 -1.77
N VAL A 138 6.16 -2.84 -0.59
CA VAL A 138 7.60 -2.99 -0.34
C VAL A 138 7.96 -4.47 -0.43
N ARG A 139 8.99 -4.80 -1.20
CA ARG A 139 9.49 -6.17 -1.36
C ARG A 139 10.67 -6.45 -0.45
N VAL A 140 10.50 -7.41 0.45
CA VAL A 140 11.58 -7.95 1.28
C VAL A 140 12.04 -9.27 0.66
N ARG A 141 13.26 -9.27 0.10
CA ARG A 141 13.80 -10.40 -0.65
C ARG A 141 14.07 -11.61 0.25
N GLU A 142 13.84 -12.82 -0.30
CA GLU A 142 14.19 -14.12 0.30
C GLU A 142 13.56 -14.41 1.68
N GLN A 143 12.56 -13.62 2.09
CA GLN A 143 11.85 -13.80 3.35
C GLN A 143 10.51 -14.54 3.20
N GLY A 144 10.17 -14.99 1.98
CA GLY A 144 8.97 -15.78 1.68
C GLY A 144 9.11 -17.26 2.02
N ASN A 145 8.26 -18.09 1.42
CA ASN A 145 8.27 -19.54 1.62
C ASN A 145 9.54 -20.18 1.07
N ALA A 146 10.01 -21.24 1.72
CA ALA A 146 11.15 -22.01 1.27
C ALA A 146 10.93 -22.62 -0.11
N GLY A 147 11.95 -22.56 -0.95
CA GLY A 147 11.97 -23.20 -2.25
C GLY A 147 11.78 -24.72 -2.21
N VAL A 148 11.66 -25.32 -3.39
CA VAL A 148 11.56 -26.76 -3.56
C VAL A 148 12.84 -27.27 -4.19
N ASN A 149 13.30 -28.45 -3.77
CA ASN A 149 14.51 -29.11 -4.28
C ASN A 149 15.76 -28.21 -4.23
N GLY A 150 15.97 -27.49 -3.12
CA GLY A 150 17.11 -26.61 -2.96
C GLY A 150 17.00 -25.25 -3.69
N GLY A 151 15.83 -24.90 -4.20
CA GLY A 151 15.59 -23.58 -4.78
C GLY A 151 15.60 -22.45 -3.73
N PRO A 152 15.82 -21.20 -4.15
CA PRO A 152 15.83 -20.04 -3.26
C PRO A 152 14.44 -19.80 -2.66
N ASN A 153 14.39 -19.09 -1.54
CA ASN A 153 13.15 -18.67 -0.93
C ASN A 153 12.39 -17.67 -1.85
N GLY A 154 11.09 -17.57 -1.64
CA GLY A 154 10.27 -16.49 -2.19
C GLY A 154 10.55 -15.16 -1.50
N ASP A 155 9.82 -14.13 -1.87
CA ASP A 155 9.87 -12.81 -1.24
C ASP A 155 8.64 -12.57 -0.34
N VAL A 156 8.75 -11.59 0.54
CA VAL A 156 7.58 -11.01 1.21
C VAL A 156 7.23 -9.70 0.51
N LEU A 157 6.00 -9.59 0.07
CA LEU A 157 5.41 -8.37 -0.51
C LEU A 157 4.55 -7.73 0.57
N VAL A 158 4.99 -6.59 1.10
CA VAL A 158 4.30 -5.88 2.17
C VAL A 158 3.50 -4.74 1.58
N ALA A 159 2.17 -4.90 1.50
CA ALA A 159 1.26 -3.84 1.08
C ALA A 159 1.15 -2.80 2.21
N VAL A 160 1.40 -1.55 1.87
CA VAL A 160 1.32 -0.43 2.81
C VAL A 160 -0.08 0.16 2.78
N ARG A 161 -0.65 0.39 3.97
CA ARG A 161 -1.89 1.14 4.17
C ARG A 161 -1.60 2.36 5.01
N ILE A 162 -1.99 3.53 4.50
CA ILE A 162 -1.82 4.80 5.19
C ILE A 162 -3.11 5.13 5.94
N THR A 163 -2.99 5.38 7.24
CA THR A 163 -4.12 5.84 8.05
C THR A 163 -4.45 7.28 7.69
N PRO A 164 -5.73 7.62 7.42
CA PRO A 164 -6.14 9.00 7.17
C PRO A 164 -5.72 9.93 8.30
N HIS A 165 -5.23 11.12 7.94
CA HIS A 165 -4.84 12.14 8.92
C HIS A 165 -6.00 13.13 9.14
N PRO A 166 -6.25 13.60 10.39
CA PRO A 166 -7.37 14.49 10.68
C PRO A 166 -7.27 15.89 10.05
N LEU A 167 -6.06 16.35 9.72
CA LEU A 167 -5.82 17.70 9.21
C LEU A 167 -5.28 17.73 7.77
N PHE A 168 -4.64 16.65 7.33
CA PHE A 168 -3.93 16.61 6.06
C PHE A 168 -4.54 15.60 5.11
N GLU A 169 -4.69 16.03 3.86
CA GLU A 169 -5.00 15.16 2.74
C GLU A 169 -3.81 15.12 1.78
N ARG A 170 -3.67 14.03 1.05
CA ARG A 170 -2.58 13.84 0.10
C ARG A 170 -3.06 13.96 -1.33
N ASP A 171 -2.34 14.76 -2.12
CA ASP A 171 -2.48 14.82 -3.57
C ASP A 171 -1.10 14.61 -4.23
N GLY A 172 -0.80 13.37 -4.57
CA GLY A 172 0.52 12.97 -5.06
C GLY A 172 1.62 13.25 -4.02
N ALA A 173 2.53 14.17 -4.32
CA ALA A 173 3.55 14.65 -3.39
C ALA A 173 3.12 15.90 -2.62
N ASN A 174 1.95 16.46 -2.93
CA ASN A 174 1.45 17.64 -2.23
C ASN A 174 0.62 17.26 -1.02
N VAL A 175 0.56 18.18 -0.07
CA VAL A 175 -0.27 18.10 1.13
C VAL A 175 -1.33 19.17 1.05
N LEU A 176 -2.58 18.79 1.25
CA LEU A 176 -3.73 19.68 1.32
C LEU A 176 -4.14 19.85 2.78
N CYS A 177 -4.45 21.08 3.19
CA CYS A 177 -4.89 21.39 4.54
C CYS A 177 -5.95 22.48 4.49
N GLN A 178 -7.03 22.31 5.24
CA GLN A 178 -8.03 23.36 5.46
C GLN A 178 -7.74 24.05 6.77
N MET A 179 -7.64 25.38 6.73
CA MET A 179 -7.32 26.20 7.89
C MET A 179 -8.47 27.14 8.21
N PRO A 180 -9.20 26.93 9.32
CA PRO A 180 -10.21 27.88 9.78
C PRO A 180 -9.53 29.14 10.31
N ILE A 181 -10.06 30.29 9.89
CA ILE A 181 -9.66 31.60 10.40
C ILE A 181 -10.90 32.41 10.79
N SER A 182 -10.74 33.34 11.73
CA SER A 182 -11.83 34.21 12.11
C SER A 182 -12.14 35.26 11.02
N PHE A 183 -13.37 35.74 11.02
CA PHE A 183 -13.78 36.86 10.16
C PHE A 183 -12.85 38.07 10.30
N ALA A 184 -12.48 38.41 11.54
CA ALA A 184 -11.60 39.56 11.81
C ALA A 184 -10.18 39.34 11.23
N GLN A 185 -9.61 38.14 11.36
CA GLN A 185 -8.33 37.79 10.75
C GLN A 185 -8.39 37.87 9.21
N ALA A 186 -9.48 37.42 8.63
CA ALA A 186 -9.66 37.45 7.17
C ALA A 186 -9.81 38.89 6.66
N ALA A 187 -10.52 39.77 7.39
CA ALA A 187 -10.80 41.12 6.99
C ALA A 187 -9.58 42.04 7.16
N CYS A 188 -8.91 41.98 8.31
CA CYS A 188 -7.80 42.88 8.66
C CYS A 188 -6.41 42.34 8.26
N GLY A 189 -6.33 41.07 7.81
CA GLY A 189 -5.07 40.36 7.71
C GLY A 189 -4.56 39.93 9.09
N ALA A 190 -3.76 38.90 9.13
CA ALA A 190 -3.18 38.39 10.37
C ALA A 190 -1.97 37.49 10.11
N GLU A 191 -1.07 37.42 11.09
CA GLU A 191 -0.09 36.33 11.14
C GLU A 191 -0.73 35.12 11.82
N ILE A 192 -0.73 33.97 11.13
CA ILE A 192 -1.29 32.71 11.65
C ILE A 192 -0.21 31.62 11.71
N GLU A 193 -0.38 30.66 12.62
CA GLU A 193 0.43 29.45 12.67
C GLU A 193 -0.24 28.34 11.87
N VAL A 194 0.38 27.96 10.77
CA VAL A 194 -0.10 26.87 9.88
C VAL A 194 0.61 25.59 10.26
N PRO A 195 -0.11 24.48 10.54
CA PRO A 195 0.49 23.19 10.74
C PRO A 195 1.09 22.66 9.45
N THR A 196 2.29 22.09 9.52
CA THR A 196 2.96 21.40 8.43
C THR A 196 3.50 20.06 8.93
N LEU A 197 3.95 19.20 8.01
CA LEU A 197 4.60 17.94 8.37
C LEU A 197 5.89 18.15 9.20
N ASP A 198 6.58 19.28 9.01
CA ASP A 198 7.82 19.61 9.74
C ASP A 198 7.57 20.40 11.03
N GLY A 199 6.32 20.60 11.41
CA GLY A 199 5.93 21.44 12.53
C GLY A 199 5.15 22.68 12.07
N LYS A 200 5.01 23.68 12.95
CA LYS A 200 4.25 24.89 12.67
C LYS A 200 5.08 25.92 11.91
N VAL A 201 4.46 26.61 10.95
CA VAL A 201 5.06 27.69 10.17
C VAL A 201 4.18 28.93 10.31
N ARG A 202 4.78 30.09 10.53
CA ARG A 202 4.07 31.37 10.54
C ARG A 202 3.82 31.81 9.10
N TYR A 203 2.60 32.24 8.84
CA TYR A 203 2.17 32.72 7.54
C TYR A 203 1.31 33.97 7.69
N ASN A 204 1.63 35.00 6.90
CA ASN A 204 0.85 36.26 6.90
C ASN A 204 -0.31 36.13 5.90
N ILE A 205 -1.52 36.24 6.41
CA ILE A 205 -2.73 36.34 5.61
C ILE A 205 -2.96 37.81 5.23
N PRO A 206 -3.07 38.13 3.93
CA PRO A 206 -3.41 39.49 3.49
C PRO A 206 -4.81 39.90 3.94
N GLU A 207 -5.00 41.20 4.13
CA GLU A 207 -6.32 41.78 4.38
C GLU A 207 -7.30 41.46 3.23
N GLY A 208 -8.58 41.30 3.54
CA GLY A 208 -9.61 41.01 2.57
C GLY A 208 -9.57 39.56 2.04
N THR A 209 -8.83 38.64 2.66
CA THR A 209 -8.75 37.21 2.28
C THR A 209 -10.13 36.58 2.32
N GLN A 210 -10.54 35.97 1.22
CA GLN A 210 -11.85 35.32 1.09
C GLN A 210 -11.77 33.83 1.45
N THR A 211 -12.89 33.27 1.91
CA THR A 211 -13.01 31.81 2.08
C THR A 211 -12.72 31.09 0.76
N GLY A 212 -12.03 29.95 0.81
CA GLY A 212 -11.58 29.20 -0.36
C GLY A 212 -10.28 29.71 -0.99
N THR A 213 -9.68 30.80 -0.47
CA THR A 213 -8.36 31.23 -0.91
C THR A 213 -7.32 30.18 -0.52
N THR A 214 -6.49 29.77 -1.48
CA THR A 214 -5.46 28.76 -1.26
C THR A 214 -4.06 29.37 -1.32
N PHE A 215 -3.27 29.15 -0.27
CA PHE A 215 -1.87 29.57 -0.17
C PHE A 215 -0.95 28.38 -0.36
N ARG A 216 0.17 28.58 -1.04
CA ARG A 216 1.18 27.56 -1.32
C ARG A 216 2.40 27.74 -0.41
N LEU A 217 2.69 26.73 0.39
CA LEU A 217 3.92 26.64 1.18
C LEU A 217 4.90 25.72 0.42
N ARG A 218 5.89 26.34 -0.22
CA ARG A 218 6.85 25.62 -1.06
C ARG A 218 7.71 24.66 -0.26
N GLY A 219 7.89 23.42 -0.79
CA GLY A 219 8.73 22.39 -0.20
C GLY A 219 8.22 21.82 1.14
N LYS A 220 6.96 22.10 1.52
CA LYS A 220 6.33 21.56 2.73
C LYS A 220 5.44 20.34 2.50
N GLY A 221 5.49 19.79 1.29
CA GLY A 221 4.81 18.53 0.93
C GLY A 221 5.61 17.28 1.29
N ILE A 222 5.22 16.17 0.69
CA ILE A 222 5.81 14.83 0.87
C ILE A 222 7.02 14.68 -0.07
N PRO A 223 8.11 14.03 0.36
CA PRO A 223 9.23 13.70 -0.51
C PRO A 223 8.81 12.76 -1.64
N TYR A 224 9.41 12.90 -2.80
CA TYR A 224 9.27 11.91 -3.87
C TYR A 224 10.12 10.67 -3.54
N VAL A 225 9.56 9.47 -3.75
CA VAL A 225 10.28 8.22 -3.47
C VAL A 225 11.61 8.16 -4.23
N GLY A 226 12.70 8.02 -3.49
CA GLY A 226 14.06 7.96 -4.06
C GLY A 226 14.66 9.29 -4.48
N TYR A 227 14.00 10.43 -4.25
CA TYR A 227 14.49 11.76 -4.58
C TYR A 227 14.58 12.65 -3.34
N LYS A 228 15.44 13.69 -3.40
CA LYS A 228 15.56 14.71 -2.35
C LYS A 228 14.48 15.80 -2.43
N ASN A 229 13.84 15.91 -3.58
CA ASN A 229 12.82 16.93 -3.81
C ASN A 229 11.52 16.57 -3.08
N ARG A 230 10.81 17.59 -2.63
CA ARG A 230 9.51 17.49 -1.96
C ARG A 230 8.45 18.23 -2.76
N GLY A 231 7.21 17.81 -2.62
CA GLY A 231 6.05 18.59 -3.05
C GLY A 231 5.81 19.80 -2.18
N ASP A 232 4.69 20.44 -2.36
CA ASP A 232 4.28 21.65 -1.64
C ASP A 232 3.08 21.36 -0.74
N GLN A 233 2.85 22.26 0.21
CA GLN A 233 1.60 22.21 0.98
C GLN A 233 0.68 23.35 0.49
N TYR A 234 -0.57 23.00 0.23
CA TYR A 234 -1.64 23.93 -0.12
C TYR A 234 -2.58 24.10 1.06
N VAL A 235 -2.71 25.33 1.51
CA VAL A 235 -3.52 25.69 2.67
C VAL A 235 -4.72 26.48 2.18
N THR A 236 -5.90 25.86 2.23
CA THR A 236 -7.16 26.50 1.85
C THR A 236 -7.79 27.10 3.10
N VAL A 237 -7.96 28.41 3.08
CA VAL A 237 -8.55 29.15 4.19
C VAL A 237 -10.08 29.02 4.16
N VAL A 238 -10.65 28.73 5.32
CA VAL A 238 -12.09 28.73 5.56
C VAL A 238 -12.42 29.80 6.59
N VAL A 239 -13.14 30.83 6.16
CA VAL A 239 -13.54 31.90 7.09
C VAL A 239 -14.72 31.43 7.93
N GLU A 240 -14.51 31.36 9.23
CA GLU A 240 -15.53 30.97 10.19
C GLU A 240 -16.36 32.20 10.61
N THR A 241 -17.68 32.09 10.45
CA THR A 241 -18.62 33.08 10.98
C THR A 241 -18.81 32.86 12.47
N PRO A 242 -18.55 33.87 13.31
CA PRO A 242 -18.66 33.70 14.76
C PRO A 242 -20.09 33.38 15.20
N THR A 243 -20.20 32.43 16.11
CA THR A 243 -21.45 32.01 16.76
C THR A 243 -21.45 32.41 18.25
N HIS A 244 -22.61 32.36 18.89
CA HIS A 244 -22.76 32.66 20.35
C HIS A 244 -22.26 34.03 20.78
N LEU A 245 -22.46 35.06 19.92
CA LEU A 245 -22.06 36.45 20.21
C LEU A 245 -22.85 37.02 21.38
N THR A 246 -22.17 37.84 22.22
CA THR A 246 -22.80 38.66 23.24
C THR A 246 -23.62 39.80 22.62
N LYS A 247 -24.43 40.50 23.41
CA LYS A 247 -25.22 41.63 22.92
C LYS A 247 -24.30 42.76 22.41
N GLU A 248 -23.25 43.06 23.17
CA GLU A 248 -22.27 44.08 22.81
C GLU A 248 -21.56 43.74 21.47
N GLN A 249 -21.14 42.51 21.30
CA GLN A 249 -20.49 42.05 20.04
C GLN A 249 -21.43 42.14 18.83
N LYS A 250 -22.72 41.80 19.01
CA LYS A 250 -23.72 41.98 17.96
C LYS A 250 -23.91 43.45 17.59
N ASP A 251 -23.93 44.33 18.59
CA ASP A 251 -24.10 45.75 18.35
C ASP A 251 -22.87 46.36 17.66
N GLN A 252 -21.65 45.94 18.00
CA GLN A 252 -20.43 46.33 17.28
C GLN A 252 -20.47 45.90 15.81
N LEU A 253 -20.88 44.67 15.52
CA LEU A 253 -20.99 44.18 14.14
C LEU A 253 -22.08 44.96 13.35
N ARG A 254 -23.20 45.32 13.98
CA ARG A 254 -24.22 46.17 13.36
C ARG A 254 -23.72 47.58 13.06
N GLN A 255 -22.95 48.16 13.99
CA GLN A 255 -22.32 49.45 13.76
C GLN A 255 -21.32 49.42 12.60
N PHE A 256 -20.49 48.36 12.53
CA PHE A 256 -19.60 48.15 11.39
C PHE A 256 -20.37 48.07 10.06
N GLU A 257 -21.43 47.28 9.98
CA GLU A 257 -22.26 47.14 8.76
C GLU A 257 -22.93 48.48 8.38
N ALA A 258 -23.43 49.22 9.37
CA ALA A 258 -24.06 50.54 9.14
C ALA A 258 -23.08 51.59 8.63
N GLY A 259 -21.81 51.55 9.05
CA GLY A 259 -20.77 52.45 8.60
C GLY A 259 -20.05 52.01 7.32
N ALA A 260 -20.30 50.77 6.88
CA ALA A 260 -19.64 50.21 5.71
C ALA A 260 -20.18 50.80 4.40
N SER A 261 -19.31 51.36 3.56
CA SER A 261 -19.66 51.78 2.21
C SER A 261 -19.87 50.60 1.27
N GLU A 262 -20.56 50.82 0.14
CA GLU A 262 -20.74 49.77 -0.89
C GLU A 262 -19.42 49.19 -1.42
N ALA A 263 -18.32 49.94 -1.34
CA ALA A 263 -17.00 49.51 -1.77
C ALA A 263 -16.43 48.41 -0.89
N VAL A 264 -16.86 48.28 0.37
CA VAL A 264 -16.40 47.24 1.32
C VAL A 264 -16.91 45.85 0.90
N HIS A 265 -18.03 45.77 0.19
CA HIS A 265 -18.66 44.52 -0.24
C HIS A 265 -18.81 44.45 -1.77
N PRO A 266 -17.70 44.38 -2.55
CA PRO A 266 -17.74 44.48 -4.01
C PRO A 266 -18.55 43.36 -4.68
N LYS A 267 -18.57 42.12 -4.12
CA LYS A 267 -19.38 41.02 -4.64
C LYS A 267 -20.87 41.27 -4.46
N ARG A 268 -21.27 41.77 -3.29
CA ARG A 268 -22.65 42.16 -2.99
C ARG A 268 -23.13 43.26 -3.96
N LYS A 269 -22.33 44.28 -4.18
CA LYS A 269 -22.61 45.36 -5.13
C LYS A 269 -22.78 44.81 -6.54
N SER A 270 -21.81 44.04 -7.04
CA SER A 270 -21.89 43.45 -8.38
C SER A 270 -23.13 42.56 -8.59
N PHE A 271 -23.55 41.81 -7.56
CA PHE A 271 -24.75 41.01 -7.61
C PHE A 271 -26.01 41.89 -7.79
N PHE A 272 -26.16 42.91 -6.96
CA PHE A 272 -27.34 43.81 -7.05
C PHE A 272 -27.35 44.62 -8.32
N ASP A 273 -26.18 45.03 -8.86
CA ASP A 273 -26.09 45.72 -10.15
C ASP A 273 -26.55 44.80 -11.32
N LYS A 274 -26.17 43.52 -11.27
CA LYS A 274 -26.67 42.55 -12.25
C LYS A 274 -28.18 42.29 -12.12
N LEU A 275 -28.68 42.24 -10.89
CA LEU A 275 -30.07 42.03 -10.60
C LEU A 275 -30.93 43.20 -11.17
N LYS A 276 -30.52 44.46 -10.91
CA LYS A 276 -31.15 45.65 -11.44
C LYS A 276 -31.23 45.60 -12.98
N LYS A 277 -30.10 45.30 -13.65
CA LYS A 277 -30.08 45.17 -15.12
C LYS A 277 -30.99 44.08 -15.67
N SER A 278 -31.25 43.02 -14.90
CA SER A 278 -32.11 41.91 -15.32
C SER A 278 -33.60 42.24 -15.20
N PHE A 279 -34.00 43.23 -14.40
CA PHE A 279 -35.37 43.66 -14.22
C PHE A 279 -35.71 44.98 -14.95
N GLU A 280 -34.72 45.72 -15.46
CA GLU A 280 -34.89 46.93 -16.24
C GLU A 280 -34.93 46.68 -17.77
N GLY A 281 -34.76 45.41 -18.23
CA GLY A 281 -34.93 44.95 -19.62
C GLY A 281 -36.13 44.06 -19.75
#